data_ab737469633f48f430015fa730ad8c7e
#
_entry.id   ab737469633f48f430015fa730ad8c7e
#
_cell.length_a   1.000
_cell.length_b   1.000
_cell.length_c   1.000
_cell.angle_alpha   90.00
_cell.angle_beta   90.00
_cell.angle_gamma   90.00
#
_symmetry.space_group_name_H-M   'P 1'
#
loop_
_entity.id
_entity.type
_entity.pdbx_description
1 polymer ?
#
loop_
_entity_poly.entity_id
_entity_poly.type
_entity_poly.pdbx_seq_one_letter_code
_entity_poly.pdbx_strand_id
1 'polypeptide(L)'
;RTNLSERGFTDTDELYRKITSVYTWDTLKRTDWFVDYQNLFTFTGVMSQRGMFASAAMEMIEAGETERAVEILDKCQSVIPVENFPLDMTMYGFANERDMVSLIEAYYLAGESAKASALCSSMSDDILVSCKFFLRHYEYAEEYFDSCYTVLGVLSSMADEYGDSALADSIRLRFNKLLE
;
A
#
# COMPACT_ATOMS: atom_id res chain seq x y z
N ARG A 1 30.45 -3.19 8.64
CA ARG A 1 29.95 -4.38 9.38
C ARG A 1 28.53 -4.58 8.90
N THR A 2 28.36 -5.52 7.96
CA THR A 2 27.06 -5.98 7.49
C THR A 2 26.33 -6.66 8.64
N ASN A 3 25.24 -6.07 9.09
CA ASN A 3 24.29 -6.78 9.93
C ASN A 3 23.63 -7.85 9.05
N LEU A 4 24.06 -9.08 9.21
CA LEU A 4 23.32 -10.24 8.71
C LEU A 4 22.02 -10.28 9.50
N SER A 5 20.95 -9.70 8.94
CA SER A 5 19.61 -9.93 9.46
C SER A 5 19.27 -11.42 9.26
N GLU A 6 18.38 -11.97 10.07
CA GLU A 6 17.90 -13.36 9.92
C GLU A 6 17.28 -13.65 8.54
N ARG A 7 17.08 -12.62 7.72
CA ARG A 7 16.51 -12.66 6.35
C ARG A 7 17.55 -12.79 5.24
N GLY A 8 18.84 -12.79 5.56
CA GLY A 8 19.91 -12.82 4.56
C GLY A 8 20.30 -11.42 4.06
N PHE A 9 21.27 -11.37 3.16
CA PHE A 9 21.76 -10.15 2.51
C PHE A 9 20.96 -9.87 1.25
N THR A 10 20.45 -8.65 1.11
CA THR A 10 19.80 -8.17 -0.11
C THR A 10 20.81 -7.39 -0.95
N ASP A 11 21.03 -7.83 -2.18
CA ASP A 11 21.80 -7.10 -3.17
C ASP A 11 20.91 -6.00 -3.78
N THR A 12 21.01 -4.79 -3.23
CA THR A 12 20.18 -3.64 -3.64
C THR A 12 20.46 -3.21 -5.08
N ASP A 13 21.70 -3.33 -5.56
CA ASP A 13 22.08 -3.02 -6.94
C ASP A 13 21.37 -3.95 -7.94
N GLU A 14 21.44 -5.26 -7.68
CA GLU A 14 20.80 -6.24 -8.54
C GLU A 14 19.27 -6.15 -8.48
N LEU A 15 18.70 -5.91 -7.30
CA LEU A 15 17.27 -5.73 -7.10
C LEU A 15 16.76 -4.49 -7.86
N TYR A 16 17.42 -3.35 -7.71
CA TYR A 16 17.11 -2.13 -8.44
C TYR A 16 17.19 -2.33 -9.95
N ARG A 17 18.27 -2.94 -10.44
CA ARG A 17 18.45 -3.23 -11.85
C ARG A 17 17.33 -4.12 -12.40
N LYS A 18 16.94 -5.17 -11.67
CA LYS A 18 15.85 -6.07 -12.08
C LYS A 18 14.53 -5.34 -12.20
N ILE A 19 14.15 -4.57 -11.18
CA ILE A 19 12.88 -3.86 -11.13
C ILE A 19 12.80 -2.78 -12.22
N THR A 20 13.88 -2.03 -12.46
CA THR A 20 13.87 -0.89 -13.37
C THR A 20 14.11 -1.23 -14.83
N SER A 21 14.91 -2.30 -15.10
CA SER A 21 15.45 -2.54 -16.44
C SER A 21 15.23 -3.96 -16.99
N VAL A 22 14.90 -4.94 -16.16
CA VAL A 22 14.74 -6.33 -16.60
C VAL A 22 13.28 -6.76 -16.67
N TYR A 23 12.52 -6.47 -15.61
CA TYR A 23 11.12 -6.84 -15.57
C TYR A 23 10.29 -5.94 -16.47
N THR A 24 9.39 -6.56 -17.22
CA THR A 24 8.45 -5.86 -18.12
C THR A 24 7.11 -5.66 -17.39
N TRP A 25 6.72 -4.41 -17.22
CA TRP A 25 5.53 -4.01 -16.47
C TRP A 25 4.39 -3.50 -17.37
N ASP A 26 4.62 -3.41 -18.70
CA ASP A 26 3.72 -2.70 -19.61
C ASP A 26 2.31 -3.29 -19.68
N THR A 27 2.17 -4.59 -19.41
CA THR A 27 0.88 -5.27 -19.42
C THR A 27 -0.04 -4.76 -18.30
N LEU A 28 0.50 -4.41 -17.15
CA LEU A 28 -0.27 -3.95 -15.99
C LEU A 28 -0.86 -2.54 -16.18
N LYS A 29 -0.27 -1.73 -17.07
CA LYS A 29 -0.73 -0.37 -17.38
C LYS A 29 -1.95 -0.34 -18.29
N ARG A 30 -2.31 -1.44 -18.93
CA ARG A 30 -3.41 -1.50 -19.88
C ARG A 30 -4.75 -1.37 -19.15
N THR A 31 -5.64 -0.53 -19.69
CA THR A 31 -6.99 -0.31 -19.17
C THR A 31 -8.07 -1.05 -19.98
N ASP A 32 -7.65 -1.75 -21.06
CA ASP A 32 -8.53 -2.43 -22.01
C ASP A 32 -8.65 -3.94 -21.75
N TRP A 33 -8.23 -4.41 -20.60
CA TRP A 33 -8.27 -5.81 -20.22
C TRP A 33 -8.86 -6.02 -18.82
N PHE A 34 -9.42 -7.20 -18.60
CA PHE A 34 -9.94 -7.61 -17.31
C PHE A 34 -8.91 -8.50 -16.60
N VAL A 35 -8.61 -8.19 -15.36
CA VAL A 35 -7.79 -9.05 -14.51
C VAL A 35 -8.72 -9.91 -13.68
N ASP A 36 -8.63 -11.23 -13.87
CA ASP A 36 -9.40 -12.17 -13.07
C ASP A 36 -9.05 -12.03 -11.58
N TYR A 37 -10.09 -12.10 -10.77
CA TYR A 37 -10.04 -12.00 -9.33
C TYR A 37 -8.95 -12.87 -8.67
N GLN A 38 -8.81 -14.14 -9.08
CA GLN A 38 -7.77 -15.01 -8.52
C GLN A 38 -6.35 -14.51 -8.83
N ASN A 39 -6.13 -13.99 -10.03
CA ASN A 39 -4.83 -13.44 -10.42
C ASN A 39 -4.54 -12.10 -9.76
N LEU A 40 -5.58 -11.38 -9.32
CA LEU A 40 -5.42 -10.13 -8.60
C LEU A 40 -4.91 -10.37 -7.17
N PHE A 41 -5.49 -11.34 -6.45
CA PHE A 41 -5.36 -11.52 -5.01
C PHE A 41 -4.56 -12.74 -4.56
N THR A 42 -4.05 -13.57 -5.46
CA THR A 42 -3.19 -14.70 -5.07
C THR A 42 -1.83 -14.21 -4.58
N PHE A 43 -1.13 -15.05 -3.83
CA PHE A 43 0.23 -14.77 -3.34
C PHE A 43 1.21 -14.36 -4.46
N THR A 44 0.99 -14.82 -5.67
CA THR A 44 1.77 -14.46 -6.87
C THR A 44 1.07 -13.37 -7.70
N GLY A 45 -0.06 -12.87 -7.26
CA GLY A 45 -0.88 -11.91 -7.97
C GLY A 45 -0.32 -10.50 -7.98
N VAL A 46 -1.02 -9.63 -8.71
CA VAL A 46 -0.58 -8.24 -8.92
C VAL A 46 -0.44 -7.46 -7.62
N MET A 47 -1.29 -7.74 -6.63
CA MET A 47 -1.29 -6.99 -5.38
C MET A 47 -0.06 -7.27 -4.52
N SER A 48 0.43 -8.50 -4.50
CA SER A 48 1.68 -8.84 -3.82
C SER A 48 2.92 -8.15 -4.44
N GLN A 49 2.82 -7.71 -5.70
CA GLN A 49 3.90 -6.94 -6.33
C GLN A 49 4.08 -5.56 -5.66
N ARG A 50 3.01 -4.93 -5.19
CA ARG A 50 3.15 -3.67 -4.43
C ARG A 50 3.94 -3.88 -3.13
N GLY A 51 3.70 -4.98 -2.42
CA GLY A 51 4.49 -5.37 -1.25
C GLY A 51 5.96 -5.62 -1.60
N MET A 52 6.24 -6.23 -2.74
CA MET A 52 7.61 -6.41 -3.23
C MET A 52 8.30 -5.06 -3.50
N PHE A 53 7.62 -4.11 -4.15
CA PHE A 53 8.15 -2.76 -4.37
C PHE A 53 8.42 -2.03 -3.05
N ALA A 54 7.49 -2.11 -2.09
CA ALA A 54 7.65 -1.52 -0.77
C ALA A 54 8.85 -2.11 -0.03
N SER A 55 8.96 -3.45 0.00
CA SER A 55 10.09 -4.14 0.64
C SER A 55 11.42 -3.77 0.00
N ALA A 56 11.48 -3.72 -1.34
CA ALA A 56 12.69 -3.31 -2.06
C ALA A 56 13.09 -1.87 -1.73
N ALA A 57 12.12 -0.96 -1.66
CA ALA A 57 12.38 0.43 -1.29
C ALA A 57 12.89 0.55 0.16
N MET A 58 12.31 -0.19 1.09
CA MET A 58 12.75 -0.20 2.49
C MET A 58 14.19 -0.70 2.64
N GLU A 59 14.58 -1.78 1.95
CA GLU A 59 15.96 -2.27 1.93
C GLU A 59 16.94 -1.21 1.39
N MET A 60 16.53 -0.46 0.37
CA MET A 60 17.34 0.65 -0.18
C MET A 60 17.45 1.82 0.78
N ILE A 61 16.37 2.18 1.49
CA ILE A 61 16.39 3.22 2.52
C ILE A 61 17.34 2.82 3.65
N GLU A 62 17.28 1.57 4.12
CA GLU A 62 18.19 1.06 5.14
C GLU A 62 19.67 1.07 4.68
N ALA A 63 19.90 0.87 3.39
CA ALA A 63 21.23 0.99 2.77
C ALA A 63 21.69 2.44 2.54
N GLY A 64 20.83 3.44 2.78
CA GLY A 64 21.10 4.86 2.52
C GLY A 64 20.90 5.30 1.08
N GLU A 65 20.22 4.46 0.26
CA GLU A 65 19.97 4.68 -1.17
C GLU A 65 18.57 5.27 -1.41
N THR A 66 18.24 6.35 -0.69
CA THR A 66 16.88 6.92 -0.66
C THR A 66 16.37 7.35 -2.03
N GLU A 67 17.22 7.92 -2.89
CA GLU A 67 16.82 8.32 -4.25
C GLU A 67 16.33 7.13 -5.09
N ARG A 68 17.05 6.01 -5.03
CA ARG A 68 16.67 4.77 -5.70
C ARG A 68 15.37 4.18 -5.13
N ALA A 69 15.18 4.28 -3.81
CA ALA A 69 13.94 3.86 -3.17
C ALA A 69 12.75 4.65 -3.71
N VAL A 70 12.86 5.97 -3.82
CA VAL A 70 11.83 6.83 -4.41
C VAL A 70 11.54 6.46 -5.86
N GLU A 71 12.58 6.22 -6.67
CA GLU A 71 12.39 5.78 -8.07
C GLU A 71 11.61 4.47 -8.17
N ILE A 72 11.87 3.51 -7.28
CA ILE A 72 11.15 2.23 -7.23
C ILE A 72 9.70 2.44 -6.81
N LEU A 73 9.43 3.26 -5.80
CA LEU A 73 8.08 3.57 -5.35
C LEU A 73 7.27 4.28 -6.45
N ASP A 74 7.85 5.27 -7.10
CA ASP A 74 7.24 5.97 -8.23
C ASP A 74 6.99 5.03 -9.41
N LYS A 75 7.93 4.12 -9.67
CA LYS A 75 7.76 3.05 -10.66
C LYS A 75 6.55 2.19 -10.32
N CYS A 76 6.39 1.76 -9.06
CA CYS A 76 5.25 0.98 -8.59
C CYS A 76 3.93 1.68 -8.95
N GLN A 77 3.77 2.96 -8.58
CA GLN A 77 2.56 3.72 -8.88
C GLN A 77 2.31 3.85 -10.39
N SER A 78 3.38 3.99 -11.18
CA SER A 78 3.26 4.13 -12.64
C SER A 78 2.90 2.84 -13.36
N VAL A 79 3.23 1.67 -12.81
CA VAL A 79 3.05 0.37 -13.47
C VAL A 79 1.88 -0.44 -12.93
N ILE A 80 1.41 -0.13 -11.71
CA ILE A 80 0.23 -0.74 -11.07
C ILE A 80 -0.77 0.39 -10.77
N PRO A 81 -1.45 0.92 -11.79
CA PRO A 81 -2.33 2.07 -11.61
C PRO A 81 -3.55 1.71 -10.76
N VAL A 82 -3.99 2.65 -9.93
CA VAL A 82 -5.12 2.46 -9.01
C VAL A 82 -6.45 2.25 -9.74
N GLU A 83 -6.58 2.75 -10.95
CA GLU A 83 -7.75 2.58 -11.80
C GLU A 83 -7.99 1.12 -12.18
N ASN A 84 -6.92 0.33 -12.31
CA ASN A 84 -6.99 -1.11 -12.62
C ASN A 84 -6.93 -1.97 -11.37
N PHE A 85 -6.22 -1.49 -10.37
CA PHE A 85 -5.87 -2.23 -9.15
C PHE A 85 -6.16 -1.35 -7.94
N PRO A 86 -7.36 -1.44 -7.35
CA PRO A 86 -7.75 -0.58 -6.23
C PRO A 86 -6.80 -0.73 -5.03
N LEU A 87 -6.77 0.26 -4.18
CA LEU A 87 -5.95 0.25 -2.96
C LEU A 87 -6.64 -0.50 -1.83
N ASP A 88 -7.97 -0.52 -1.81
CA ASP A 88 -8.75 -1.21 -0.79
C ASP A 88 -8.74 -2.73 -1.02
N MET A 89 -8.23 -3.44 -0.02
CA MET A 89 -8.09 -4.89 0.01
C MET A 89 -8.79 -5.53 1.21
N THR A 90 -9.62 -4.78 1.92
CA THR A 90 -10.25 -5.20 3.18
C THR A 90 -11.07 -6.48 3.06
N MET A 91 -11.68 -6.74 1.90
CA MET A 91 -12.38 -8.01 1.62
C MET A 91 -11.49 -9.25 1.65
N TYR A 92 -10.17 -9.08 1.62
CA TYR A 92 -9.22 -10.20 1.50
C TYR A 92 -8.38 -10.38 2.75
N GLY A 93 -8.72 -9.63 3.79
CA GLY A 93 -8.09 -9.67 5.10
C GLY A 93 -6.85 -8.78 5.21
N PHE A 94 -6.52 -8.46 6.44
CA PHE A 94 -5.46 -7.51 6.80
C PHE A 94 -4.08 -7.82 6.21
N ALA A 95 -3.80 -9.09 5.89
CA ALA A 95 -2.50 -9.47 5.30
C ALA A 95 -2.24 -8.81 3.94
N ASN A 96 -3.30 -8.56 3.16
CA ASN A 96 -3.19 -7.90 1.85
C ASN A 96 -3.11 -6.37 2.00
N GLU A 97 -3.82 -5.83 3.00
CA GLU A 97 -3.75 -4.40 3.34
C GLU A 97 -2.34 -3.97 3.77
N ARG A 98 -1.61 -4.86 4.44
CA ARG A 98 -0.25 -4.59 4.91
C ARG A 98 0.68 -4.18 3.76
N ASP A 99 0.54 -4.75 2.59
CA ASP A 99 1.38 -4.41 1.43
C ASP A 99 1.14 -2.96 0.98
N MET A 100 -0.12 -2.49 1.06
CA MET A 100 -0.47 -1.10 0.75
C MET A 100 0.01 -0.13 1.83
N VAL A 101 -0.19 -0.48 3.09
CA VAL A 101 0.31 0.29 4.24
C VAL A 101 1.84 0.43 4.16
N SER A 102 2.55 -0.67 3.88
CA SER A 102 4.01 -0.67 3.73
C SER A 102 4.49 0.23 2.58
N LEU A 103 3.72 0.32 1.49
CA LEU A 103 4.05 1.21 0.37
C LEU A 103 3.95 2.69 0.79
N ILE A 104 2.92 3.05 1.55
CA ILE A 104 2.73 4.41 2.09
C ILE A 104 3.85 4.74 3.08
N GLU A 105 4.14 3.80 4.01
CA GLU A 105 5.21 3.95 4.99
C GLU A 105 6.58 4.15 4.34
N ALA A 106 6.88 3.39 3.27
CA ALA A 106 8.13 3.55 2.53
C ALA A 106 8.31 4.95 1.94
N TYR A 107 7.24 5.59 1.45
CA TYR A 107 7.30 6.99 1.02
C TYR A 107 7.57 7.95 2.19
N TYR A 108 6.95 7.75 3.34
CA TYR A 108 7.25 8.56 4.52
C TYR A 108 8.71 8.40 4.95
N LEU A 109 9.22 7.18 5.03
CA LEU A 109 10.61 6.87 5.37
C LEU A 109 11.61 7.46 4.38
N ALA A 110 11.22 7.54 3.10
CA ALA A 110 12.02 8.20 2.06
C ALA A 110 11.95 9.73 2.12
N GLY A 111 11.16 10.33 3.01
CA GLY A 111 10.99 11.79 3.12
C GLY A 111 10.00 12.39 2.11
N GLU A 112 9.31 11.56 1.34
CA GLU A 112 8.32 11.95 0.32
C GLU A 112 6.92 12.11 0.92
N SER A 113 6.80 12.91 2.00
CA SER A 113 5.57 13.05 2.79
C SER A 113 4.35 13.43 1.98
N ALA A 114 4.49 14.28 0.95
CA ALA A 114 3.37 14.68 0.10
C ALA A 114 2.79 13.50 -0.71
N LYS A 115 3.66 12.60 -1.22
CA LYS A 115 3.23 11.39 -1.94
C LYS A 115 2.61 10.39 -0.99
N ALA A 116 3.22 10.20 0.19
CA ALA A 116 2.69 9.34 1.23
C ALA A 116 1.28 9.78 1.67
N SER A 117 1.10 11.07 2.00
CA SER A 117 -0.20 11.64 2.40
C SER A 117 -1.27 11.48 1.31
N ALA A 118 -0.90 11.74 0.05
CA ALA A 118 -1.83 11.57 -1.08
C ALA A 118 -2.28 10.12 -1.23
N LEU A 119 -1.37 9.16 -1.13
CA LEU A 119 -1.67 7.73 -1.24
C LEU A 119 -2.48 7.25 -0.03
N CYS A 120 -2.13 7.69 1.18
CA CYS A 120 -2.85 7.40 2.42
C CYS A 120 -4.30 7.94 2.36
N SER A 121 -4.49 9.17 1.89
CA SER A 121 -5.82 9.76 1.69
C SER A 121 -6.65 8.97 0.68
N SER A 122 -6.07 8.63 -0.49
CA SER A 122 -6.75 7.84 -1.51
C SER A 122 -7.16 6.46 -1.00
N MET A 123 -6.27 5.76 -0.31
CA MET A 123 -6.58 4.46 0.29
C MET A 123 -7.68 4.55 1.34
N SER A 124 -7.64 5.57 2.22
CA SER A 124 -8.67 5.75 3.23
C SER A 124 -10.04 6.11 2.63
N ASP A 125 -10.06 6.82 1.49
CA ASP A 125 -11.30 7.11 0.74
C ASP A 125 -11.95 5.83 0.22
N ASP A 126 -11.16 4.95 -0.40
CA ASP A 126 -11.62 3.65 -0.91
C ASP A 126 -12.16 2.77 0.23
N ILE A 127 -11.40 2.67 1.34
CA ILE A 127 -11.79 1.86 2.50
C ILE A 127 -13.08 2.40 3.16
N LEU A 128 -13.28 3.71 3.25
CA LEU A 128 -14.50 4.29 3.80
C LEU A 128 -15.74 3.95 2.96
N VAL A 129 -15.57 3.81 1.64
CA VAL A 129 -16.66 3.34 0.76
C VAL A 129 -17.03 1.89 1.08
N SER A 130 -16.04 1.01 1.18
CA SER A 130 -16.24 -0.39 1.55
C SER A 130 -16.80 -0.54 2.97
N CYS A 131 -16.27 0.22 3.93
CA CYS A 131 -16.74 0.25 5.30
C CYS A 131 -18.24 0.62 5.40
N LYS A 132 -18.68 1.60 4.62
CA LYS A 132 -20.09 1.98 4.54
C LYS A 132 -20.97 0.86 3.98
N PHE A 133 -20.45 0.10 3.01
CA PHE A 133 -21.17 -1.05 2.48
C PHE A 133 -21.26 -2.17 3.52
N PHE A 134 -20.15 -2.53 4.19
CA PHE A 134 -20.13 -3.58 5.19
C PHE A 134 -20.97 -3.23 6.43
N LEU A 135 -20.99 -1.96 6.85
CA LEU A 135 -21.85 -1.50 7.94
C LEU A 135 -23.34 -1.72 7.65
N ARG A 136 -23.77 -1.50 6.42
CA ARG A 136 -25.17 -1.76 6.01
C ARG A 136 -25.54 -3.24 6.00
N HIS A 137 -24.54 -4.11 5.91
CA HIS A 137 -24.67 -5.57 5.84
C HIS A 137 -23.97 -6.25 7.02
N TYR A 138 -23.88 -5.56 8.15
CA TYR A 138 -23.05 -5.96 9.30
C TYR A 138 -23.32 -7.39 9.77
N GLU A 139 -24.58 -7.84 9.76
CA GLU A 139 -24.97 -9.20 10.13
C GLU A 139 -24.20 -10.29 9.38
N TYR A 140 -23.76 -10.01 8.14
CA TYR A 140 -23.06 -10.97 7.27
C TYR A 140 -21.61 -10.53 6.95
N ALA A 141 -21.22 -9.34 7.35
CA ALA A 141 -19.98 -8.69 6.94
C ALA A 141 -19.18 -8.08 8.12
N GLU A 142 -19.44 -8.55 9.35
CA GLU A 142 -18.77 -8.05 10.56
C GLU A 142 -17.25 -8.10 10.44
N GLU A 143 -16.68 -9.24 10.01
CA GLU A 143 -15.24 -9.43 9.86
C GLU A 143 -14.61 -8.44 8.86
N TYR A 144 -15.32 -8.15 7.78
CA TYR A 144 -14.85 -7.18 6.78
C TYR A 144 -14.94 -5.74 7.30
N PHE A 145 -15.99 -5.42 8.06
CA PHE A 145 -16.12 -4.14 8.73
C PHE A 145 -15.00 -3.92 9.74
N ASP A 146 -14.68 -4.92 10.55
CA ASP A 146 -13.59 -4.88 11.53
C ASP A 146 -12.23 -4.73 10.84
N SER A 147 -12.04 -5.35 9.67
CA SER A 147 -10.85 -5.14 8.83
C SER A 147 -10.74 -3.69 8.38
N CYS A 148 -11.82 -3.07 7.88
CA CYS A 148 -11.85 -1.66 7.51
C CYS A 148 -11.49 -0.76 8.69
N TYR A 149 -12.10 -1.00 9.85
CA TYR A 149 -11.81 -0.25 11.08
C TYR A 149 -10.34 -0.32 11.46
N THR A 150 -9.78 -1.52 11.43
CA THR A 150 -8.37 -1.77 11.76
C THR A 150 -7.43 -1.00 10.82
N VAL A 151 -7.67 -1.08 9.51
CA VAL A 151 -6.81 -0.43 8.51
C VAL A 151 -6.91 1.09 8.62
N LEU A 152 -8.12 1.65 8.76
CA LEU A 152 -8.29 3.10 8.98
C LEU A 152 -7.58 3.58 10.25
N GLY A 153 -7.60 2.76 11.32
CA GLY A 153 -6.83 3.00 12.54
C GLY A 153 -5.33 3.05 12.29
N VAL A 154 -4.80 2.10 11.53
CA VAL A 154 -3.37 2.06 11.15
C VAL A 154 -3.00 3.27 10.30
N LEU A 155 -3.79 3.60 9.26
CA LEU A 155 -3.51 4.75 8.38
C LEU A 155 -3.52 6.07 9.16
N SER A 156 -4.51 6.27 10.05
CA SER A 156 -4.56 7.50 10.86
C SER A 156 -3.41 7.59 11.86
N SER A 157 -3.01 6.48 12.48
CA SER A 157 -1.88 6.45 13.41
C SER A 157 -0.56 6.71 12.69
N MET A 158 -0.36 6.13 11.51
CA MET A 158 0.82 6.38 10.68
C MET A 158 0.90 7.85 10.24
N ALA A 159 -0.22 8.44 9.79
CA ALA A 159 -0.25 9.86 9.43
C ALA A 159 0.18 10.76 10.61
N ASP A 160 -0.32 10.47 11.81
CA ASP A 160 0.12 11.19 13.03
C ASP A 160 1.62 11.01 13.32
N GLU A 161 2.12 9.78 13.22
CA GLU A 161 3.53 9.45 13.48
C GLU A 161 4.48 10.24 12.58
N TYR A 162 4.09 10.40 11.32
CA TYR A 162 4.88 11.17 10.34
C TYR A 162 4.50 12.65 10.26
N GLY A 163 3.71 13.16 11.22
CA GLY A 163 3.43 14.58 11.40
C GLY A 163 2.29 15.15 10.56
N ASP A 164 1.50 14.30 9.89
CA ASP A 164 0.30 14.69 9.13
C ASP A 164 -0.97 14.53 9.97
N SER A 165 -1.02 15.24 11.11
CA SER A 165 -2.17 15.18 12.04
C SER A 165 -3.48 15.66 11.39
N ALA A 166 -3.41 16.54 10.40
CA ALA A 166 -4.61 16.99 9.69
C ALA A 166 -5.27 15.85 8.90
N LEU A 167 -4.47 15.01 8.23
CA LEU A 167 -4.96 13.82 7.54
C LEU A 167 -5.48 12.79 8.55
N ALA A 168 -4.75 12.54 9.63
CA ALA A 168 -5.15 11.61 10.69
C ALA A 168 -6.53 11.97 11.28
N ASP A 169 -6.72 13.26 11.63
CA ASP A 169 -7.99 13.75 12.15
C ASP A 169 -9.12 13.66 11.12
N SER A 170 -8.82 13.94 9.85
CA SER A 170 -9.78 13.80 8.76
C SER A 170 -10.27 12.35 8.62
N ILE A 171 -9.35 11.36 8.66
CA ILE A 171 -9.72 9.94 8.58
C ILE A 171 -10.63 9.56 9.75
N ARG A 172 -10.26 9.92 10.98
CA ARG A 172 -11.04 9.63 12.21
C ARG A 172 -12.43 10.28 12.17
N LEU A 173 -12.48 11.55 11.79
CA LEU A 173 -13.74 12.29 11.70
C LEU A 173 -14.71 11.67 10.70
N ARG A 174 -14.21 11.29 9.53
CA ARG A 174 -15.01 10.69 8.45
C ARG A 174 -15.51 9.31 8.83
N PHE A 175 -14.70 8.51 9.51
CA PHE A 175 -15.11 7.21 10.03
C PHE A 175 -16.20 7.38 11.12
N ASN A 176 -16.00 8.27 12.11
CA ASN A 176 -16.99 8.51 13.16
C ASN A 176 -18.33 8.97 12.59
N LYS A 177 -18.31 9.86 11.59
CA LYS A 177 -19.53 10.32 10.91
C LYS A 177 -20.26 9.20 10.15
N LEU A 178 -19.57 8.12 9.82
CA LEU A 178 -20.20 6.98 9.16
C LEU A 178 -20.97 6.10 10.15
N LEU A 179 -20.62 6.17 11.44
CA LEU A 179 -21.29 5.44 12.53
C LEU A 179 -22.52 6.15 13.11
N GLU A 180 -22.69 7.45 12.82
CA GLU A 180 -23.87 8.26 13.20
C GLU A 180 -25.09 7.97 12.29
#